data_fcb2e30fc6b10de469d8b119608a6ecb
#
_entry.id   fcb2e30fc6b10de469d8b119608a6ecb
#
_cell.length_a   1.000
_cell.length_b   1.000
_cell.length_c   1.000
_cell.angle_alpha   90.00
_cell.angle_beta   90.00
_cell.angle_gamma   90.00
#
_symmetry.space_group_name_H-M   'P 1'
#
loop_
_entity.id
_entity.type
_entity.pdbx_description
1 polymer ?
#
loop_
_entity_poly.entity_id
_entity_poly.type
_entity_poly.pdbx_seq_one_letter_code
_entity_poly.pdbx_strand_id
1 'polypeptide(L)'
;MSRRTSLIVVVGLGLAVMVGCSNKKAVNPLGKVASVQPDKVLFDKAMEAMKRNRFDVARMTLQTLINTYPDSEYIARAKLAVGDSWYAEGGTASLAQAEQEYRDFQTFFPNMPEAAEAQLKIANIQYQQMEKADRDFTHAKRAEDEYRNLIMQYPDNPKLVAEGKARLLEVQEVLAEREFDIGRFYYLKMSYAASIARLQSMVDKYPLYSKVDEALFLLGQSYEAQIARIRAAPTCTAPNNPPGCAGELFKANAIASDTKLAANEYSKIITRYPIMDRVDDAKRRLAALNQPIPRPTKADVARNKAEDESRKDVGTYGRLSMVFMKHPDVSQAAKVGEPQLVDPTPISANEVVASTMRAAFGVPAGGGKNVGVEVVNSGAPQPNDPAPRSDTAAATANSSPFAQPSTPADPNELKPAAPAGGDNELKPDPNELKPAVDPQTGEAPLPPPTQVNEIQAGSTDSSPNASAKSSSSTEPASDKDVSSSKKKKKKGIKKLIPF
;
A
#
# COMPACT_ATOMS: atom_id res chain seq x y z
N MET A 1 67.38 19.61 0.19
CA MET A 1 66.94 18.25 -0.19
C MET A 1 65.41 18.14 -0.29
N SER A 2 64.69 18.91 -1.08
CA SER A 2 63.21 18.80 -1.00
C SER A 2 62.46 18.94 -2.33
N ARG A 3 63.00 19.58 -3.35
CA ARG A 3 62.26 19.71 -4.63
C ARG A 3 62.50 18.58 -5.63
N ARG A 4 63.65 17.88 -5.55
CA ARG A 4 63.97 16.75 -6.45
C ARG A 4 63.30 15.46 -6.10
N THR A 5 63.09 15.19 -4.78
CA THR A 5 62.35 13.99 -4.31
C THR A 5 60.86 14.06 -4.57
N SER A 6 60.22 15.26 -4.48
CA SER A 6 58.81 15.45 -4.83
C SER A 6 58.55 15.22 -6.31
N LEU A 7 59.45 15.61 -7.20
CA LEU A 7 59.26 15.43 -8.64
C LEU A 7 59.37 13.95 -9.06
N ILE A 8 60.23 13.17 -8.41
CA ILE A 8 60.39 11.74 -8.68
C ILE A 8 59.15 10.96 -8.20
N VAL A 9 58.54 11.36 -7.07
CA VAL A 9 57.31 10.71 -6.57
C VAL A 9 56.09 11.02 -7.46
N VAL A 10 55.96 12.25 -7.98
CA VAL A 10 54.88 12.63 -8.91
C VAL A 10 55.03 11.95 -10.26
N VAL A 11 56.22 11.83 -10.80
CA VAL A 11 56.50 11.11 -12.06
C VAL A 11 56.31 9.61 -11.87
N GLY A 12 56.68 9.03 -10.73
CA GLY A 12 56.44 7.62 -10.42
C GLY A 12 54.96 7.29 -10.27
N LEU A 13 54.16 8.19 -9.67
CA LEU A 13 52.71 8.01 -9.53
C LEU A 13 52.01 8.19 -10.90
N GLY A 14 52.49 9.09 -11.76
CA GLY A 14 51.97 9.30 -13.13
C GLY A 14 52.22 8.09 -14.05
N LEU A 15 53.37 7.39 -13.91
CA LEU A 15 53.65 6.17 -14.70
C LEU A 15 52.83 4.95 -14.25
N ALA A 16 52.48 4.85 -12.98
CA ALA A 16 51.67 3.75 -12.46
C ALA A 16 50.21 3.75 -13.01
N VAL A 17 49.71 4.91 -13.45
CA VAL A 17 48.33 5.04 -13.99
C VAL A 17 48.23 4.60 -15.47
N MET A 18 49.36 4.54 -16.20
CA MET A 18 49.35 4.21 -17.64
C MET A 18 49.43 2.68 -17.96
N VAL A 19 49.55 1.80 -16.96
CA VAL A 19 49.65 0.33 -17.19
C VAL A 19 48.28 -0.38 -17.13
N GLY A 20 47.18 0.37 -16.96
CA GLY A 20 45.85 -0.18 -16.71
C GLY A 20 44.99 -0.55 -17.92
N CYS A 21 45.42 -0.32 -19.17
CA CYS A 21 44.69 -0.74 -20.37
C CYS A 21 45.12 -2.12 -20.83
N SER A 22 44.79 -3.17 -20.07
CA SER A 22 44.87 -4.51 -20.60
C SER A 22 43.71 -4.71 -21.61
N ASN A 23 44.01 -4.87 -22.87
CA ASN A 23 43.08 -5.30 -23.91
C ASN A 23 42.43 -6.63 -23.43
N LYS A 24 41.24 -6.53 -22.85
CA LYS A 24 40.44 -7.71 -22.59
C LYS A 24 40.09 -8.31 -23.95
N LYS A 25 40.76 -9.40 -24.34
CA LYS A 25 40.38 -10.17 -25.49
C LYS A 25 38.92 -10.54 -25.40
N ALA A 26 38.12 -10.20 -26.40
CA ALA A 26 36.74 -10.63 -26.50
C ALA A 26 36.69 -12.14 -26.31
N VAL A 27 36.08 -12.60 -25.23
CA VAL A 27 35.93 -13.99 -24.92
C VAL A 27 34.79 -14.51 -25.80
N ASN A 28 35.12 -15.27 -26.87
CA ASN A 28 34.11 -15.98 -27.62
C ASN A 28 33.58 -17.13 -26.74
N PRO A 29 32.31 -17.08 -26.29
CA PRO A 29 31.76 -18.09 -25.39
C PRO A 29 31.71 -19.50 -26.04
N LEU A 30 31.66 -19.60 -27.37
CA LEU A 30 31.63 -20.85 -28.13
C LEU A 30 33.00 -21.50 -28.37
N GLY A 31 34.10 -20.77 -28.13
CA GLY A 31 35.46 -21.19 -28.58
C GLY A 31 36.05 -22.44 -27.92
N LYS A 32 35.37 -23.12 -27.00
CA LYS A 32 35.86 -24.33 -26.31
C LYS A 32 34.76 -25.29 -25.88
N VAL A 33 33.62 -25.32 -26.57
CA VAL A 33 32.50 -26.22 -26.21
C VAL A 33 32.50 -27.43 -27.10
N ALA A 34 33.44 -28.34 -26.90
CA ALA A 34 33.43 -29.71 -27.44
C ALA A 34 33.08 -30.67 -26.29
N SER A 35 31.83 -30.63 -25.82
CA SER A 35 31.36 -31.51 -24.75
C SER A 35 30.05 -32.20 -25.15
N VAL A 36 29.74 -33.31 -24.49
CA VAL A 36 28.49 -34.08 -24.70
C VAL A 36 27.24 -33.27 -24.36
N GLN A 37 27.39 -32.19 -23.52
CA GLN A 37 26.31 -31.25 -23.12
C GLN A 37 26.81 -29.81 -23.23
N PRO A 38 26.84 -29.24 -24.42
CA PRO A 38 27.37 -27.87 -24.63
C PRO A 38 26.52 -26.79 -24.00
N ASP A 39 25.23 -26.98 -23.90
CA ASP A 39 24.26 -26.12 -23.20
C ASP A 39 24.57 -26.01 -21.70
N LYS A 40 24.80 -27.12 -21.01
CA LYS A 40 25.24 -27.14 -19.62
C LYS A 40 26.55 -26.40 -19.41
N VAL A 41 27.51 -26.60 -20.28
CA VAL A 41 28.81 -25.91 -20.17
C VAL A 41 28.65 -24.40 -20.32
N LEU A 42 27.77 -23.93 -21.21
CA LEU A 42 27.46 -22.51 -21.35
C LEU A 42 26.77 -22.00 -20.09
N PHE A 43 25.80 -22.74 -19.57
CA PHE A 43 25.11 -22.34 -18.32
C PHE A 43 26.11 -22.24 -17.16
N ASP A 44 26.94 -23.25 -16.92
CA ASP A 44 27.93 -23.27 -15.84
C ASP A 44 28.95 -22.13 -15.98
N LYS A 45 29.42 -21.81 -17.20
CA LYS A 45 30.30 -20.65 -17.45
C LYS A 45 29.62 -19.33 -17.14
N ALA A 46 28.34 -19.19 -17.48
CA ALA A 46 27.58 -17.99 -17.15
C ALA A 46 27.44 -17.82 -15.65
N MET A 47 27.11 -18.89 -14.93
CA MET A 47 27.01 -18.87 -13.47
C MET A 47 28.36 -18.60 -12.79
N GLU A 48 29.47 -19.07 -13.36
CA GLU A 48 30.80 -18.72 -12.88
C GLU A 48 31.11 -17.23 -13.13
N ALA A 49 30.70 -16.66 -14.26
CA ALA A 49 30.85 -15.24 -14.55
C ALA A 49 30.02 -14.39 -13.56
N MET A 50 28.80 -14.81 -13.22
CA MET A 50 27.94 -14.22 -12.18
C MET A 50 28.67 -14.16 -10.84
N LYS A 51 29.21 -15.28 -10.37
CA LYS A 51 29.98 -15.36 -9.10
C LYS A 51 31.18 -14.42 -9.06
N ARG A 52 31.74 -14.09 -10.22
CA ARG A 52 32.87 -13.16 -10.37
C ARG A 52 32.46 -11.72 -10.63
N ASN A 53 31.16 -11.40 -10.50
CA ASN A 53 30.58 -10.08 -10.80
C ASN A 53 30.84 -9.60 -12.25
N ARG A 54 30.96 -10.54 -13.20
CA ARG A 54 31.12 -10.26 -14.63
C ARG A 54 29.77 -10.38 -15.33
N PHE A 55 28.86 -9.49 -14.98
CA PHE A 55 27.47 -9.56 -15.38
C PHE A 55 27.27 -9.51 -16.89
N ASP A 56 28.02 -8.65 -17.61
CA ASP A 56 27.94 -8.58 -19.07
C ASP A 56 28.34 -9.91 -19.74
N VAL A 57 29.44 -10.53 -19.27
CA VAL A 57 29.90 -11.82 -19.79
C VAL A 57 28.87 -12.91 -19.49
N ALA A 58 28.25 -12.88 -18.31
CA ALA A 58 27.21 -13.82 -17.96
C ALA A 58 26.01 -13.68 -18.91
N ARG A 59 25.49 -12.46 -19.11
CA ARG A 59 24.37 -12.16 -20.01
C ARG A 59 24.64 -12.62 -21.44
N MET A 60 25.81 -12.26 -21.98
CA MET A 60 26.21 -12.72 -23.34
C MET A 60 26.24 -14.24 -23.45
N THR A 61 26.77 -14.92 -22.43
CA THR A 61 26.86 -16.38 -22.43
C THR A 61 25.48 -17.04 -22.30
N LEU A 62 24.60 -16.50 -21.43
CA LEU A 62 23.21 -16.95 -21.28
C LEU A 62 22.41 -16.73 -22.57
N GLN A 63 22.56 -15.54 -23.20
CA GLN A 63 21.89 -15.23 -24.46
C GLN A 63 22.36 -16.18 -25.60
N THR A 64 23.65 -16.53 -25.62
CA THR A 64 24.19 -17.51 -26.56
C THR A 64 23.54 -18.87 -26.33
N LEU A 65 23.39 -19.33 -25.07
CA LEU A 65 22.69 -20.56 -24.73
C LEU A 65 21.25 -20.52 -25.22
N ILE A 66 20.50 -19.48 -24.89
CA ILE A 66 19.08 -19.32 -25.22
C ILE A 66 18.86 -19.34 -26.73
N ASN A 67 19.73 -18.67 -27.50
CA ASN A 67 19.59 -18.59 -28.96
C ASN A 67 20.09 -19.85 -29.69
N THR A 68 21.08 -20.56 -29.14
CA THR A 68 21.70 -21.72 -29.80
C THR A 68 21.02 -23.04 -29.45
N TYR A 69 20.48 -23.13 -28.23
CA TYR A 69 19.88 -24.36 -27.68
C TYR A 69 18.47 -24.11 -27.15
N PRO A 70 17.48 -23.76 -27.99
CA PRO A 70 16.14 -23.38 -27.54
C PRO A 70 15.38 -24.52 -26.84
N ASP A 71 15.73 -25.77 -27.11
CA ASP A 71 15.12 -26.96 -26.51
C ASP A 71 15.88 -27.48 -25.26
N SER A 72 16.89 -26.74 -24.78
CA SER A 72 17.68 -27.13 -23.61
C SER A 72 16.85 -27.11 -22.33
N GLU A 73 17.09 -28.07 -21.43
CA GLU A 73 16.52 -28.09 -20.07
C GLU A 73 16.92 -26.85 -19.23
N TYR A 74 17.99 -26.12 -19.64
CA TYR A 74 18.49 -24.93 -18.95
C TYR A 74 17.82 -23.63 -19.40
N ILE A 75 16.91 -23.66 -20.41
CA ILE A 75 16.32 -22.43 -20.97
C ILE A 75 15.62 -21.57 -19.91
N ALA A 76 14.74 -22.18 -19.11
CA ALA A 76 14.03 -21.45 -18.07
C ALA A 76 15.00 -20.85 -17.05
N ARG A 77 15.95 -21.65 -16.57
CA ARG A 77 16.99 -21.19 -15.63
C ARG A 77 17.91 -20.12 -16.24
N ALA A 78 18.23 -20.24 -17.52
CA ALA A 78 19.05 -19.26 -18.22
C ALA A 78 18.34 -17.90 -18.35
N LYS A 79 17.05 -17.91 -18.69
CA LYS A 79 16.25 -16.68 -18.73
C LYS A 79 16.12 -16.03 -17.34
N LEU A 80 15.85 -16.81 -16.30
CA LEU A 80 15.83 -16.30 -14.93
C LEU A 80 17.20 -15.71 -14.54
N ALA A 81 18.30 -16.38 -14.89
CA ALA A 81 19.66 -15.91 -14.60
C ALA A 81 20.05 -14.63 -15.35
N VAL A 82 19.44 -14.32 -16.50
CA VAL A 82 19.59 -13.01 -17.15
C VAL A 82 19.01 -11.92 -16.25
N GLY A 83 17.80 -12.10 -15.74
CA GLY A 83 17.21 -11.19 -14.74
C GLY A 83 18.08 -11.07 -13.49
N ASP A 84 18.61 -12.19 -12.98
CA ASP A 84 19.51 -12.22 -11.82
C ASP A 84 20.79 -11.41 -12.05
N SER A 85 21.30 -11.41 -13.28
CA SER A 85 22.50 -10.63 -13.63
C SER A 85 22.25 -9.11 -13.55
N TRP A 86 21.10 -8.68 -14.04
CA TRP A 86 20.69 -7.27 -13.93
C TRP A 86 20.40 -6.87 -12.48
N TYR A 87 19.73 -7.75 -11.72
CA TYR A 87 19.45 -7.53 -10.32
C TYR A 87 20.72 -7.39 -9.47
N ALA A 88 21.71 -8.27 -9.70
CA ALA A 88 22.99 -8.27 -9.00
C ALA A 88 23.89 -7.08 -9.38
N GLU A 89 23.79 -6.58 -10.61
CA GLU A 89 24.48 -5.38 -11.06
C GLU A 89 24.00 -4.14 -10.31
N GLY A 90 22.69 -4.06 -10.03
CA GLY A 90 22.09 -3.00 -9.24
C GLY A 90 22.00 -1.65 -9.97
N GLY A 91 21.54 -0.64 -9.25
CA GLY A 91 21.23 0.66 -9.81
C GLY A 91 19.86 0.71 -10.51
N THR A 92 19.26 1.89 -10.63
CA THR A 92 17.86 2.04 -11.07
C THR A 92 17.60 1.47 -12.46
N ALA A 93 18.52 1.68 -13.42
CA ALA A 93 18.37 1.18 -14.78
C ALA A 93 18.46 -0.34 -14.84
N SER A 94 19.45 -0.95 -14.16
CA SER A 94 19.61 -2.41 -14.14
C SER A 94 18.48 -3.09 -13.38
N LEU A 95 17.96 -2.48 -12.29
CA LEU A 95 16.81 -2.99 -11.57
C LEU A 95 15.53 -2.94 -12.42
N ALA A 96 15.33 -1.89 -13.22
CA ALA A 96 14.20 -1.82 -14.13
C ALA A 96 14.28 -2.91 -15.22
N GLN A 97 15.49 -3.17 -15.75
CA GLN A 97 15.70 -4.25 -16.70
C GLN A 97 15.49 -5.63 -16.05
N ALA A 98 15.98 -5.83 -14.81
CA ALA A 98 15.74 -7.07 -14.07
C ALA A 98 14.23 -7.31 -13.86
N GLU A 99 13.47 -6.29 -13.50
CA GLU A 99 12.01 -6.40 -13.35
C GLU A 99 11.35 -6.88 -14.64
N GLN A 100 11.75 -6.31 -15.80
CA GLN A 100 11.22 -6.73 -17.08
C GLN A 100 11.55 -8.19 -17.39
N GLU A 101 12.80 -8.61 -17.20
CA GLU A 101 13.21 -10.01 -17.44
C GLU A 101 12.46 -11.01 -16.56
N TYR A 102 12.17 -10.65 -15.28
CA TYR A 102 11.39 -11.50 -14.40
C TYR A 102 9.91 -11.56 -14.79
N ARG A 103 9.32 -10.46 -15.26
CA ARG A 103 7.94 -10.45 -15.79
C ARG A 103 7.83 -11.27 -17.07
N ASP A 104 8.82 -11.17 -17.96
CA ASP A 104 8.90 -11.97 -19.17
C ASP A 104 9.05 -13.45 -18.81
N PHE A 105 9.88 -13.78 -17.79
CA PHE A 105 10.00 -15.13 -17.29
C PHE A 105 8.65 -15.70 -16.82
N GLN A 106 7.89 -14.97 -16.04
CA GLN A 106 6.57 -15.39 -15.57
C GLN A 106 5.58 -15.60 -16.73
N THR A 107 5.67 -14.77 -17.75
CA THR A 107 4.81 -14.86 -18.94
C THR A 107 5.12 -16.12 -19.76
N PHE A 108 6.40 -16.45 -19.94
CA PHE A 108 6.81 -17.62 -20.73
C PHE A 108 6.81 -18.94 -19.94
N PHE A 109 7.00 -18.88 -18.62
CA PHE A 109 7.15 -20.04 -17.74
C PHE A 109 6.26 -19.96 -16.48
N PRO A 110 4.94 -19.74 -16.62
CA PRO A 110 4.06 -19.49 -15.47
C PRO A 110 3.96 -20.67 -14.49
N ASN A 111 4.14 -21.89 -14.99
CA ASN A 111 4.00 -23.13 -14.21
C ASN A 111 5.32 -23.64 -13.62
N MET A 112 6.44 -22.94 -13.84
CA MET A 112 7.72 -23.33 -13.27
C MET A 112 7.81 -22.92 -11.80
N PRO A 113 8.43 -23.74 -10.92
CA PRO A 113 8.59 -23.40 -9.51
C PRO A 113 9.38 -22.11 -9.30
N GLU A 114 10.25 -21.76 -10.22
CA GLU A 114 11.03 -20.53 -10.25
C GLU A 114 10.18 -19.27 -10.50
N ALA A 115 8.94 -19.41 -10.98
CA ALA A 115 8.03 -18.26 -11.17
C ALA A 115 7.70 -17.54 -9.84
N ALA A 116 7.58 -18.30 -8.77
CA ALA A 116 7.43 -17.73 -7.42
C ALA A 116 8.67 -16.96 -6.96
N GLU A 117 9.88 -17.46 -7.30
CA GLU A 117 11.13 -16.77 -7.00
C GLU A 117 11.25 -15.47 -7.82
N ALA A 118 10.87 -15.49 -9.09
CA ALA A 118 10.81 -14.30 -9.93
C ALA A 118 9.85 -13.25 -9.35
N GLN A 119 8.67 -13.67 -8.86
CA GLN A 119 7.72 -12.78 -8.20
C GLN A 119 8.30 -12.14 -6.93
N LEU A 120 8.98 -12.91 -6.09
CA LEU A 120 9.67 -12.39 -4.92
C LEU A 120 10.74 -11.35 -5.31
N LYS A 121 11.50 -11.61 -6.38
CA LYS A 121 12.53 -10.68 -6.86
C LYS A 121 11.94 -9.38 -7.41
N ILE A 122 10.82 -9.44 -8.11
CA ILE A 122 10.07 -8.25 -8.56
C ILE A 122 9.66 -7.42 -7.33
N ALA A 123 9.08 -8.04 -6.31
CA ALA A 123 8.72 -7.37 -5.07
C ALA A 123 9.94 -6.75 -4.36
N ASN A 124 11.06 -7.49 -4.30
CA ASN A 124 12.30 -7.02 -3.70
C ASN A 124 12.93 -5.84 -4.46
N ILE A 125 12.76 -5.75 -5.78
CA ILE A 125 13.19 -4.58 -6.58
C ILE A 125 12.45 -3.32 -6.13
N GLN A 126 11.14 -3.42 -5.96
CA GLN A 126 10.34 -2.28 -5.48
C GLN A 126 10.68 -1.94 -4.02
N TYR A 127 10.87 -2.95 -3.17
CA TYR A 127 11.29 -2.78 -1.78
C TYR A 127 12.62 -2.04 -1.65
N GLN A 128 13.63 -2.38 -2.45
CA GLN A 128 14.94 -1.72 -2.43
C GLN A 128 14.89 -0.24 -2.85
N GLN A 129 13.88 0.13 -3.62
CA GLN A 129 13.69 1.50 -4.11
C GLN A 129 12.75 2.33 -3.23
N MET A 130 12.22 1.76 -2.14
CA MET A 130 11.37 2.49 -1.20
C MET A 130 12.10 3.69 -0.60
N GLU A 131 11.39 4.80 -0.51
CA GLU A 131 11.80 6.00 0.21
C GLU A 131 11.07 6.12 1.56
N LYS A 132 11.48 7.09 2.38
CA LYS A 132 10.85 7.39 3.67
C LYS A 132 9.38 7.77 3.50
N ALA A 133 8.59 7.59 4.55
CA ALA A 133 7.14 7.82 4.57
C ALA A 133 6.72 9.25 4.16
N ASP A 134 7.59 10.24 4.39
CA ASP A 134 7.40 11.64 4.03
C ASP A 134 7.75 11.98 2.56
N ARG A 135 8.19 10.99 1.77
CA ARG A 135 8.62 11.15 0.38
C ARG A 135 7.72 10.39 -0.60
N ASP A 136 8.31 9.96 -1.73
CA ASP A 136 7.58 9.17 -2.73
C ASP A 136 7.26 7.77 -2.19
N PHE A 137 5.98 7.44 -2.22
CA PHE A 137 5.45 6.16 -1.76
C PHE A 137 5.17 5.18 -2.91
N THR A 138 5.44 5.56 -4.16
CA THR A 138 5.11 4.75 -5.34
C THR A 138 5.74 3.35 -5.27
N HIS A 139 7.03 3.28 -4.93
CA HIS A 139 7.73 2.00 -4.77
C HIS A 139 7.22 1.21 -3.58
N ALA A 140 6.89 1.85 -2.46
CA ALA A 140 6.29 1.17 -1.31
C ALA A 140 4.92 0.56 -1.67
N LYS A 141 4.07 1.30 -2.40
CA LYS A 141 2.78 0.79 -2.84
C LYS A 141 2.92 -0.37 -3.83
N ARG A 142 3.83 -0.27 -4.80
CA ARG A 142 4.13 -1.37 -5.73
C ARG A 142 4.68 -2.60 -4.99
N ALA A 143 5.58 -2.41 -4.01
CA ALA A 143 6.10 -3.50 -3.20
C ALA A 143 4.97 -4.20 -2.42
N GLU A 144 4.03 -3.44 -1.83
CA GLU A 144 2.84 -3.99 -1.16
C GLU A 144 2.05 -4.90 -2.12
N ASP A 145 1.76 -4.41 -3.33
CA ASP A 145 0.99 -5.14 -4.32
C ASP A 145 1.72 -6.40 -4.80
N GLU A 146 3.04 -6.32 -5.06
CA GLU A 146 3.83 -7.46 -5.55
C GLU A 146 4.05 -8.55 -4.48
N TYR A 147 4.21 -8.18 -3.20
CA TYR A 147 4.27 -9.17 -2.11
C TYR A 147 2.90 -9.83 -1.87
N ARG A 148 1.80 -9.09 -2.00
CA ARG A 148 0.44 -9.67 -1.97
C ARG A 148 0.24 -10.66 -3.11
N ASN A 149 0.66 -10.30 -4.32
CA ASN A 149 0.62 -11.19 -5.48
C ASN A 149 1.40 -12.49 -5.21
N LEU A 150 2.61 -12.40 -4.64
CA LEU A 150 3.40 -13.58 -4.25
C LEU A 150 2.61 -14.49 -3.31
N ILE A 151 2.04 -13.93 -2.26
CA ILE A 151 1.34 -14.70 -1.21
C ILE A 151 0.06 -15.35 -1.75
N MET A 152 -0.66 -14.65 -2.63
CA MET A 152 -1.95 -15.12 -3.16
C MET A 152 -1.78 -16.08 -4.35
N GLN A 153 -0.80 -15.86 -5.21
CA GLN A 153 -0.62 -16.67 -6.42
C GLN A 153 0.24 -17.93 -6.20
N TYR A 154 1.14 -17.90 -5.21
CA TYR A 154 2.08 -19.00 -4.96
C TYR A 154 2.01 -19.55 -3.52
N PRO A 155 0.82 -19.92 -3.01
CA PRO A 155 0.65 -20.39 -1.62
C PRO A 155 1.40 -21.67 -1.32
N ASP A 156 1.72 -22.46 -2.34
CA ASP A 156 2.39 -23.78 -2.24
C ASP A 156 3.89 -23.66 -1.90
N ASN A 157 4.45 -22.45 -1.89
CA ASN A 157 5.85 -22.16 -1.54
C ASN A 157 5.99 -21.54 -0.14
N PRO A 158 5.86 -22.31 0.95
CA PRO A 158 5.77 -21.77 2.31
C PRO A 158 6.99 -20.93 2.71
N LYS A 159 8.17 -21.25 2.18
CA LYS A 159 9.39 -20.48 2.46
C LYS A 159 9.33 -19.08 1.84
N LEU A 160 8.99 -18.98 0.56
CA LEU A 160 8.89 -17.71 -0.15
C LEU A 160 7.72 -16.87 0.38
N VAL A 161 6.60 -17.54 0.70
CA VAL A 161 5.43 -16.90 1.33
C VAL A 161 5.77 -16.32 2.69
N ALA A 162 6.52 -17.04 3.53
CA ALA A 162 6.96 -16.54 4.83
C ALA A 162 7.88 -15.31 4.70
N GLU A 163 8.82 -15.34 3.75
CA GLU A 163 9.67 -14.20 3.43
C GLU A 163 8.84 -13.02 2.91
N GLY A 164 7.92 -13.27 1.97
CA GLY A 164 7.00 -12.27 1.43
C GLY A 164 6.14 -11.62 2.51
N LYS A 165 5.57 -12.40 3.44
CA LYS A 165 4.80 -11.87 4.58
C LYS A 165 5.65 -10.98 5.48
N ALA A 166 6.88 -11.38 5.79
CA ALA A 166 7.77 -10.58 6.62
C ALA A 166 8.10 -9.23 5.96
N ARG A 167 8.41 -9.24 4.65
CA ARG A 167 8.67 -8.01 3.89
C ARG A 167 7.42 -7.15 3.70
N LEU A 168 6.25 -7.79 3.52
CA LEU A 168 4.98 -7.07 3.41
C LEU A 168 4.66 -6.29 4.68
N LEU A 169 4.92 -6.87 5.87
CA LEU A 169 4.77 -6.16 7.14
C LEU A 169 5.70 -4.94 7.25
N GLU A 170 6.94 -5.05 6.76
CA GLU A 170 7.88 -3.92 6.71
C GLU A 170 7.39 -2.81 5.77
N VAL A 171 6.84 -3.17 4.61
CA VAL A 171 6.25 -2.21 3.66
C VAL A 171 5.01 -1.54 4.24
N GLN A 172 4.13 -2.32 4.88
CA GLN A 172 2.91 -1.82 5.50
C GLN A 172 3.21 -0.86 6.67
N GLU A 173 4.31 -1.05 7.40
CA GLU A 173 4.76 -0.10 8.42
C GLU A 173 5.04 1.28 7.81
N VAL A 174 5.77 1.34 6.69
CA VAL A 174 6.11 2.61 6.02
C VAL A 174 4.87 3.30 5.43
N LEU A 175 3.97 2.54 4.83
CA LEU A 175 2.72 3.08 4.29
C LEU A 175 1.78 3.58 5.40
N ALA A 176 1.73 2.86 6.51
CA ALA A 176 0.95 3.26 7.69
C ALA A 176 1.48 4.54 8.33
N GLU A 177 2.80 4.69 8.49
CA GLU A 177 3.43 5.93 8.99
C GLU A 177 3.01 7.12 8.15
N ARG A 178 3.04 6.99 6.81
CA ARG A 178 2.58 8.04 5.89
C ARG A 178 1.13 8.43 6.12
N GLU A 179 0.22 7.45 6.18
CA GLU A 179 -1.21 7.73 6.38
C GLU A 179 -1.49 8.32 7.77
N PHE A 180 -0.74 7.88 8.79
CA PHE A 180 -0.79 8.46 10.13
C PHE A 180 -0.39 9.93 10.13
N ASP A 181 0.71 10.28 9.49
CA ASP A 181 1.17 11.67 9.39
C ASP A 181 0.18 12.56 8.64
N ILE A 182 -0.46 12.05 7.57
CA ILE A 182 -1.53 12.75 6.85
C ILE A 182 -2.74 12.95 7.77
N GLY A 183 -3.17 11.92 8.49
CA GLY A 183 -4.28 11.99 9.44
C GLY A 183 -4.02 13.02 10.55
N ARG A 184 -2.80 12.99 11.10
CA ARG A 184 -2.32 13.96 12.10
C ARG A 184 -2.28 15.40 11.56
N PHE A 185 -1.82 15.58 10.32
CA PHE A 185 -1.83 16.88 9.67
C PHE A 185 -3.24 17.46 9.58
N TYR A 186 -4.23 16.67 9.17
CA TYR A 186 -5.63 17.12 9.11
C TYR A 186 -6.18 17.43 10.50
N TYR A 187 -5.81 16.69 11.54
CA TYR A 187 -6.17 16.99 12.92
C TYR A 187 -5.64 18.36 13.35
N LEU A 188 -4.36 18.63 13.11
CA LEU A 188 -3.72 19.92 13.43
C LEU A 188 -4.33 21.09 12.64
N LYS A 189 -4.82 20.84 11.44
CA LYS A 189 -5.57 21.82 10.61
C LYS A 189 -7.04 21.94 11.01
N MET A 190 -7.47 21.28 12.11
CA MET A 190 -8.87 21.26 12.56
C MET A 190 -9.87 20.75 11.52
N SER A 191 -9.40 20.00 10.53
CA SER A 191 -10.20 19.32 9.51
C SER A 191 -10.56 17.91 10.00
N TYR A 192 -11.38 17.84 11.05
CA TYR A 192 -11.60 16.60 11.81
C TYR A 192 -12.21 15.47 10.96
N ALA A 193 -13.16 15.78 10.07
CA ALA A 193 -13.75 14.77 9.19
C ALA A 193 -12.70 14.12 8.26
N ALA A 194 -11.74 14.91 7.75
CA ALA A 194 -10.65 14.38 6.94
C ALA A 194 -9.65 13.59 7.79
N SER A 195 -9.37 14.04 9.02
CA SER A 195 -8.54 13.27 9.97
C SER A 195 -9.17 11.91 10.30
N ILE A 196 -10.46 11.90 10.64
CA ILE A 196 -11.23 10.68 10.94
C ILE A 196 -11.16 9.72 9.74
N ALA A 197 -11.47 10.20 8.54
CA ALA A 197 -11.46 9.36 7.34
C ALA A 197 -10.10 8.71 7.08
N ARG A 198 -9.00 9.47 7.21
CA ARG A 198 -7.65 8.96 7.01
C ARG A 198 -7.22 7.99 8.08
N LEU A 199 -7.39 8.35 9.36
CA LEU A 199 -6.98 7.50 10.47
C LEU A 199 -7.79 6.22 10.53
N GLN A 200 -9.12 6.27 10.29
CA GLN A 200 -9.96 5.09 10.24
C GLN A 200 -9.52 4.13 9.12
N SER A 201 -9.38 4.66 7.89
CA SER A 201 -8.91 3.87 6.75
C SER A 201 -7.53 3.25 7.00
N MET A 202 -6.64 3.99 7.68
CA MET A 202 -5.30 3.53 8.03
C MET A 202 -5.33 2.40 9.06
N VAL A 203 -6.09 2.54 10.14
CA VAL A 203 -6.21 1.52 11.20
C VAL A 203 -6.83 0.24 10.66
N ASP A 204 -7.85 0.36 9.78
CA ASP A 204 -8.50 -0.78 9.18
C ASP A 204 -7.58 -1.52 8.18
N LYS A 205 -6.72 -0.78 7.48
CA LYS A 205 -5.77 -1.33 6.49
C LYS A 205 -4.49 -1.86 7.13
N TYR A 206 -3.97 -1.22 8.18
CA TYR A 206 -2.68 -1.52 8.78
C TYR A 206 -2.78 -1.79 10.30
N PRO A 207 -3.49 -2.83 10.73
CA PRO A 207 -3.74 -3.09 12.16
C PRO A 207 -2.49 -3.50 12.95
N LEU A 208 -1.38 -3.84 12.28
CA LEU A 208 -0.10 -4.22 12.91
C LEU A 208 0.92 -3.07 12.94
N TYR A 209 0.50 -1.87 12.55
CA TYR A 209 1.35 -0.67 12.62
C TYR A 209 1.87 -0.40 14.03
N SER A 210 3.12 0.01 14.15
CA SER A 210 3.81 0.16 15.43
C SER A 210 3.19 1.22 16.36
N LYS A 211 2.54 2.25 15.81
CA LYS A 211 1.88 3.33 16.56
C LYS A 211 0.36 3.33 16.35
N VAL A 212 -0.22 2.15 16.18
CA VAL A 212 -1.67 2.01 15.95
C VAL A 212 -2.50 2.52 17.13
N ASP A 213 -2.00 2.40 18.36
CA ASP A 213 -2.61 2.95 19.57
C ASP A 213 -2.62 4.48 19.55
N GLU A 214 -1.55 5.14 19.07
CA GLU A 214 -1.53 6.59 18.86
C GLU A 214 -2.53 7.02 17.79
N ALA A 215 -2.63 6.25 16.70
CA ALA A 215 -3.59 6.52 15.64
C ALA A 215 -5.05 6.41 16.12
N LEU A 216 -5.37 5.33 16.83
CA LEU A 216 -6.69 5.15 17.44
C LEU A 216 -6.99 6.23 18.47
N PHE A 217 -6.00 6.62 19.25
CA PHE A 217 -6.13 7.68 20.23
C PHE A 217 -6.43 9.03 19.56
N LEU A 218 -5.68 9.37 18.50
CA LEU A 218 -5.90 10.58 17.72
C LEU A 218 -7.24 10.55 16.97
N LEU A 219 -7.67 9.38 16.52
CA LEU A 219 -8.99 9.18 15.92
C LEU A 219 -10.11 9.48 16.92
N GLY A 220 -10.01 8.93 18.15
CA GLY A 220 -10.94 9.26 19.24
C GLY A 220 -10.96 10.75 19.58
N GLN A 221 -9.78 11.38 19.66
CA GLN A 221 -9.66 12.82 19.85
C GLN A 221 -10.27 13.64 18.71
N SER A 222 -10.20 13.16 17.47
CA SER A 222 -10.83 13.81 16.31
C SER A 222 -12.35 13.84 16.43
N TYR A 223 -12.98 12.76 16.89
CA TYR A 223 -14.41 12.73 17.21
C TYR A 223 -14.75 13.68 18.37
N GLU A 224 -13.95 13.71 19.44
CA GLU A 224 -14.18 14.63 20.55
C GLU A 224 -14.06 16.11 20.13
N ALA A 225 -13.10 16.43 19.27
CA ALA A 225 -12.96 17.75 18.71
C ALA A 225 -14.15 18.14 17.82
N GLN A 226 -14.69 17.18 17.06
CA GLN A 226 -15.94 17.36 16.31
C GLN A 226 -17.13 17.61 17.24
N ILE A 227 -17.25 16.85 18.34
CA ILE A 227 -18.25 17.09 19.40
C ILE A 227 -18.13 18.52 19.97
N ALA A 228 -16.91 18.95 20.30
CA ALA A 228 -16.68 20.31 20.81
C ALA A 228 -17.15 21.39 19.81
N ARG A 229 -16.89 21.17 18.51
CA ARG A 229 -17.35 22.06 17.44
C ARG A 229 -18.87 22.08 17.30
N ILE A 230 -19.54 20.92 17.40
CA ILE A 230 -21.02 20.84 17.38
C ILE A 230 -21.63 21.56 18.58
N ARG A 231 -21.04 21.41 19.78
CA ARG A 231 -21.50 22.12 21.00
C ARG A 231 -21.36 23.62 20.84
N ALA A 232 -20.27 24.10 20.26
CA ALA A 232 -20.00 25.52 20.08
C ALA A 232 -20.87 26.18 18.99
N ALA A 233 -21.45 25.38 18.06
CA ALA A 233 -22.36 25.92 17.05
C ALA A 233 -23.59 26.58 17.70
N PRO A 234 -24.09 27.73 17.18
CA PRO A 234 -25.27 28.37 17.72
C PRO A 234 -26.50 27.43 17.62
N THR A 235 -27.42 27.56 18.58
CA THR A 235 -28.70 26.82 18.52
C THR A 235 -29.75 27.62 17.75
N CYS A 236 -30.50 26.93 16.90
CA CYS A 236 -31.60 27.57 16.19
C CYS A 236 -32.75 27.93 17.14
N THR A 237 -33.09 29.20 17.22
CA THR A 237 -34.20 29.72 18.00
C THR A 237 -35.11 30.53 17.07
N ALA A 238 -36.29 29.97 16.75
CA ALA A 238 -37.26 30.70 15.94
C ALA A 238 -37.76 31.97 16.70
N PRO A 239 -38.03 33.08 16.02
CA PRO A 239 -38.07 33.33 14.58
C PRO A 239 -36.74 33.78 13.93
N ASN A 240 -35.70 34.08 14.72
CA ASN A 240 -34.43 34.62 14.22
C ASN A 240 -33.29 33.58 14.34
N ASN A 241 -33.21 32.70 13.35
CA ASN A 241 -32.15 31.72 13.33
C ASN A 241 -30.82 32.34 12.86
N PRO A 242 -29.75 32.30 13.65
CA PRO A 242 -28.44 32.76 13.23
C PRO A 242 -27.87 31.84 12.14
N PRO A 243 -27.04 32.36 11.20
CA PRO A 243 -26.44 31.53 10.15
C PRO A 243 -25.58 30.42 10.79
N GLY A 244 -25.71 29.22 10.27
CA GLY A 244 -24.97 28.04 10.76
C GLY A 244 -25.49 27.47 12.09
N CYS A 245 -26.68 27.86 12.53
CA CYS A 245 -27.31 27.29 13.72
C CYS A 245 -27.74 25.81 13.48
N ALA A 246 -27.79 25.04 14.54
CA ALA A 246 -28.29 23.65 14.54
C ALA A 246 -29.36 23.49 15.63
N GLY A 247 -30.41 22.74 15.33
CA GLY A 247 -31.46 22.42 16.32
C GLY A 247 -30.89 21.60 17.49
N GLU A 248 -31.49 21.74 18.66
CA GLU A 248 -31.01 21.05 19.87
C GLU A 248 -31.03 19.53 19.73
N LEU A 249 -32.11 18.97 19.17
CA LEU A 249 -32.22 17.52 18.93
C LEU A 249 -31.14 17.03 17.97
N PHE A 250 -30.88 17.77 16.89
CA PHE A 250 -29.82 17.49 15.94
C PHE A 250 -28.44 17.46 16.63
N LYS A 251 -28.14 18.50 17.44
CA LYS A 251 -26.89 18.57 18.22
C LYS A 251 -26.77 17.40 19.19
N ALA A 252 -27.84 17.09 19.93
CA ALA A 252 -27.86 16.02 20.91
C ALA A 252 -27.58 14.65 20.25
N ASN A 253 -28.23 14.36 19.14
CA ASN A 253 -28.06 13.10 18.40
C ASN A 253 -26.64 12.99 17.80
N ALA A 254 -26.13 14.06 17.18
CA ALA A 254 -24.78 14.09 16.61
C ALA A 254 -23.73 13.89 17.71
N ILE A 255 -23.83 14.57 18.84
CA ILE A 255 -22.94 14.43 19.98
C ILE A 255 -22.99 13.01 20.56
N ALA A 256 -24.17 12.44 20.70
CA ALA A 256 -24.33 11.06 21.20
C ALA A 256 -23.68 10.03 20.25
N SER A 257 -23.85 10.19 18.94
CA SER A 257 -23.23 9.35 17.93
C SER A 257 -21.71 9.45 17.96
N ASP A 258 -21.17 10.67 17.89
CA ASP A 258 -19.72 10.88 17.87
C ASP A 258 -19.06 10.45 19.20
N THR A 259 -19.77 10.60 20.34
CA THR A 259 -19.31 10.09 21.64
C THR A 259 -19.17 8.59 21.61
N LYS A 260 -20.15 7.88 21.02
CA LYS A 260 -20.11 6.43 20.87
C LYS A 260 -18.98 5.98 19.96
N LEU A 261 -18.75 6.71 18.85
CA LEU A 261 -17.65 6.41 17.93
C LEU A 261 -16.29 6.64 18.61
N ALA A 262 -16.10 7.77 19.30
CA ALA A 262 -14.88 8.03 20.08
C ALA A 262 -14.62 6.93 21.11
N ALA A 263 -15.66 6.55 21.85
CA ALA A 263 -15.57 5.48 22.87
C ALA A 263 -15.21 4.14 22.27
N ASN A 264 -15.72 3.81 21.08
CA ASN A 264 -15.37 2.60 20.37
C ASN A 264 -13.87 2.55 20.02
N GLU A 265 -13.29 3.67 19.54
CA GLU A 265 -11.88 3.72 19.19
C GLU A 265 -10.98 3.61 20.44
N TYR A 266 -11.31 4.29 21.53
CA TYR A 266 -10.59 4.11 22.80
C TYR A 266 -10.74 2.68 23.37
N SER A 267 -11.90 2.06 23.19
CA SER A 267 -12.13 0.67 23.61
C SER A 267 -11.29 -0.33 22.81
N LYS A 268 -11.08 -0.09 21.50
CA LYS A 268 -10.18 -0.90 20.68
C LYS A 268 -8.74 -0.87 21.19
N ILE A 269 -8.25 0.29 21.69
CA ILE A 269 -6.91 0.36 22.30
C ILE A 269 -6.81 -0.59 23.49
N ILE A 270 -7.81 -0.59 24.38
CA ILE A 270 -7.78 -1.40 25.60
C ILE A 270 -7.94 -2.88 25.29
N THR A 271 -8.80 -3.24 24.34
CA THR A 271 -9.13 -4.65 24.05
C THR A 271 -8.14 -5.30 23.09
N ARG A 272 -7.75 -4.60 22.00
CA ARG A 272 -6.88 -5.17 20.97
C ARG A 272 -5.38 -4.93 21.22
N TYR A 273 -5.03 -3.81 21.87
CA TYR A 273 -3.65 -3.35 22.08
C TYR A 273 -3.34 -3.08 23.56
N PRO A 274 -3.63 -4.01 24.47
CA PRO A 274 -3.67 -3.78 25.92
C PRO A 274 -2.34 -3.48 26.59
N ILE A 275 -1.21 -3.67 25.91
CA ILE A 275 0.13 -3.42 26.46
C ILE A 275 0.80 -2.17 25.87
N MET A 276 0.17 -1.50 24.92
CA MET A 276 0.73 -0.30 24.29
C MET A 276 0.57 0.94 25.17
N ASP A 277 1.32 1.99 24.87
CA ASP A 277 1.51 3.15 25.73
C ASP A 277 0.21 3.97 25.98
N ARG A 278 -0.73 3.97 25.02
CA ARG A 278 -1.97 4.78 25.10
C ARG A 278 -3.12 4.15 25.90
N VAL A 279 -2.94 2.97 26.47
CA VAL A 279 -4.00 2.25 27.20
C VAL A 279 -4.54 3.07 28.39
N ASP A 280 -3.67 3.64 29.22
CA ASP A 280 -4.10 4.41 30.38
C ASP A 280 -4.72 5.76 29.97
N ASP A 281 -4.25 6.36 28.90
CA ASP A 281 -4.87 7.54 28.31
C ASP A 281 -6.28 7.23 27.82
N ALA A 282 -6.46 6.11 27.11
CA ALA A 282 -7.76 5.65 26.61
C ALA A 282 -8.76 5.39 27.75
N LYS A 283 -8.33 4.76 28.86
CA LYS A 283 -9.17 4.57 30.06
C LYS A 283 -9.62 5.91 30.63
N ARG A 284 -8.72 6.90 30.74
CA ARG A 284 -9.06 8.24 31.22
C ARG A 284 -10.09 8.93 30.32
N ARG A 285 -9.95 8.78 28.99
CA ARG A 285 -10.89 9.39 28.04
C ARG A 285 -12.26 8.72 28.11
N LEU A 286 -12.34 7.39 28.20
CA LEU A 286 -13.61 6.70 28.39
C LEU A 286 -14.33 7.12 29.67
N ALA A 287 -13.59 7.25 30.79
CA ALA A 287 -14.16 7.75 32.03
C ALA A 287 -14.69 9.20 31.89
N ALA A 288 -13.96 10.08 31.20
CA ALA A 288 -14.40 11.45 30.93
C ALA A 288 -15.65 11.53 30.03
N LEU A 289 -15.81 10.56 29.12
CA LEU A 289 -16.99 10.43 28.27
C LEU A 289 -18.16 9.70 28.95
N ASN A 290 -18.02 9.28 30.22
CA ASN A 290 -18.98 8.44 30.95
C ASN A 290 -19.33 7.14 30.21
N GLN A 291 -18.32 6.53 29.55
CA GLN A 291 -18.46 5.28 28.82
C GLN A 291 -17.83 4.11 29.58
N PRO A 292 -18.33 2.88 29.40
CA PRO A 292 -17.79 1.71 30.08
C PRO A 292 -16.35 1.42 29.64
N ILE A 293 -15.49 1.05 30.60
CA ILE A 293 -14.11 0.67 30.34
C ILE A 293 -14.07 -0.86 30.14
N PRO A 294 -13.80 -1.35 28.92
CA PRO A 294 -13.74 -2.78 28.65
C PRO A 294 -12.48 -3.41 29.28
N ARG A 295 -12.51 -4.71 29.50
CA ARG A 295 -11.35 -5.50 29.91
C ARG A 295 -10.84 -6.34 28.77
N PRO A 296 -9.53 -6.39 28.49
CA PRO A 296 -8.96 -7.26 27.48
C PRO A 296 -9.06 -8.73 27.91
N THR A 297 -9.08 -9.64 26.94
CA THR A 297 -8.95 -11.07 27.22
C THR A 297 -7.47 -11.47 27.38
N LYS A 298 -7.21 -12.60 28.04
CA LYS A 298 -5.83 -13.14 28.15
C LYS A 298 -5.23 -13.42 26.76
N ALA A 299 -6.05 -13.82 25.79
CA ALA A 299 -5.63 -14.06 24.41
C ALA A 299 -5.19 -12.76 23.73
N ASP A 300 -5.92 -11.66 23.93
CA ASP A 300 -5.58 -10.36 23.37
C ASP A 300 -4.23 -9.82 23.94
N VAL A 301 -4.05 -9.97 25.27
CA VAL A 301 -2.79 -9.59 25.93
C VAL A 301 -1.62 -10.43 25.36
N ALA A 302 -1.79 -11.75 25.25
CA ALA A 302 -0.73 -12.63 24.73
C ALA A 302 -0.38 -12.30 23.27
N ARG A 303 -1.42 -12.07 22.43
CA ARG A 303 -1.24 -11.70 21.02
C ARG A 303 -0.50 -10.37 20.88
N ASN A 304 -0.98 -9.33 21.54
CA ASN A 304 -0.34 -8.01 21.45
C ASN A 304 1.08 -8.01 22.02
N LYS A 305 1.33 -8.82 23.07
CA LYS A 305 2.66 -9.02 23.60
C LYS A 305 3.61 -9.69 22.60
N ALA A 306 3.16 -10.72 21.91
CA ALA A 306 3.96 -11.37 20.86
C ALA A 306 4.26 -10.42 19.69
N GLU A 307 3.28 -9.59 19.28
CA GLU A 307 3.46 -8.57 18.26
C GLU A 307 4.50 -7.53 18.68
N ASP A 308 4.43 -7.02 19.93
CA ASP A 308 5.35 -6.01 20.45
C ASP A 308 6.77 -6.56 20.66
N GLU A 309 6.90 -7.74 21.27
CA GLU A 309 8.20 -8.40 21.47
C GLU A 309 8.89 -8.78 20.15
N SER A 310 8.14 -8.90 19.05
CA SER A 310 8.67 -9.19 17.73
C SER A 310 9.38 -7.99 17.08
N ARG A 311 9.11 -6.77 17.55
CA ARG A 311 9.71 -5.53 17.05
C ARG A 311 11.15 -5.38 17.53
N LYS A 312 12.00 -4.74 16.73
CA LYS A 312 13.38 -4.45 17.13
C LYS A 312 13.46 -3.13 17.88
N ASP A 313 13.99 -3.17 19.08
CA ASP A 313 14.44 -1.95 19.76
C ASP A 313 15.69 -1.38 19.05
N VAL A 314 15.51 -0.25 18.39
CA VAL A 314 16.62 0.52 17.81
C VAL A 314 17.21 1.39 18.91
N GLY A 315 18.45 1.13 19.31
CA GLY A 315 19.18 1.97 20.26
C GLY A 315 19.36 3.40 19.74
N THR A 316 19.70 4.34 20.63
CA THR A 316 19.86 5.77 20.32
C THR A 316 20.82 6.04 19.14
N TYR A 317 21.90 5.28 19.02
CA TYR A 317 22.83 5.38 17.88
C TYR A 317 22.22 4.92 16.57
N GLY A 318 21.38 3.87 16.59
CA GLY A 318 20.66 3.41 15.41
C GLY A 318 19.67 4.47 14.90
N ARG A 319 18.90 5.11 15.81
CA ARG A 319 17.97 6.21 15.45
C ARG A 319 18.71 7.40 14.85
N LEU A 320 19.88 7.76 15.36
CA LEU A 320 20.68 8.86 14.80
C LEU A 320 21.20 8.53 13.39
N SER A 321 21.65 7.30 13.14
CA SER A 321 22.13 6.88 11.81
C SER A 321 21.00 6.86 10.77
N MET A 322 19.77 6.54 11.17
CA MET A 322 18.61 6.48 10.27
C MET A 322 18.18 7.85 9.71
N VAL A 323 18.53 8.95 10.42
CA VAL A 323 18.27 10.31 9.90
C VAL A 323 19.02 10.53 8.57
N PHE A 324 20.22 9.95 8.44
CA PHE A 324 21.07 10.10 7.25
C PHE A 324 20.83 9.01 6.18
N MET A 325 20.07 7.95 6.49
CA MET A 325 19.76 6.92 5.52
C MET A 325 18.67 7.39 4.54
N LYS A 326 18.81 6.99 3.28
CA LYS A 326 17.80 7.24 2.23
C LYS A 326 16.57 6.33 2.43
N HIS A 327 16.80 5.09 2.85
CA HIS A 327 15.76 4.09 3.03
C HIS A 327 14.92 4.35 4.30
N PRO A 328 13.65 3.90 4.33
CA PRO A 328 12.79 4.03 5.48
C PRO A 328 13.26 3.18 6.67
N ASP A 329 12.85 3.54 7.88
CA ASP A 329 13.04 2.71 9.06
C ASP A 329 11.92 1.67 9.16
N VAL A 330 12.27 0.42 8.91
CA VAL A 330 11.36 -0.73 9.03
C VAL A 330 11.61 -1.55 10.31
N SER A 331 12.46 -1.07 11.21
CA SER A 331 12.87 -1.81 12.41
C SER A 331 11.71 -2.03 13.39
N GLN A 332 10.73 -1.11 13.39
CA GLN A 332 9.54 -1.15 14.22
C GLN A 332 8.42 -2.02 13.65
N ALA A 333 8.55 -2.51 12.43
CA ALA A 333 7.57 -3.41 11.83
C ALA A 333 7.43 -4.69 12.66
N ALA A 334 6.19 -5.13 12.87
CA ALA A 334 5.93 -6.41 13.52
C ALA A 334 6.45 -7.56 12.65
N LYS A 335 7.02 -8.59 13.30
CA LYS A 335 7.49 -9.81 12.60
C LYS A 335 6.55 -10.97 12.80
N VAL A 336 5.56 -10.79 13.65
CA VAL A 336 4.53 -11.76 13.99
C VAL A 336 3.17 -11.12 13.72
N GLY A 337 2.26 -11.91 13.17
CA GLY A 337 0.94 -11.49 12.74
C GLY A 337 0.74 -11.71 11.25
N GLU A 338 -0.52 -11.69 10.83
CA GLU A 338 -0.87 -11.84 9.41
C GLU A 338 -1.02 -10.45 8.77
N PRO A 339 -0.27 -10.14 7.72
CA PRO A 339 -0.43 -8.89 6.98
C PRO A 339 -1.79 -8.83 6.27
N GLN A 340 -2.32 -7.64 6.10
CA GLN A 340 -3.54 -7.44 5.35
C GLN A 340 -3.29 -7.63 3.85
N LEU A 341 -3.97 -8.62 3.26
CA LEU A 341 -3.80 -8.97 1.85
C LEU A 341 -4.79 -8.24 0.93
N VAL A 342 -5.94 -7.85 1.46
CA VAL A 342 -6.99 -7.15 0.70
C VAL A 342 -7.24 -5.78 1.32
N ASP A 343 -7.28 -4.76 0.49
CA ASP A 343 -7.55 -3.41 0.96
C ASP A 343 -9.03 -3.28 1.37
N PRO A 344 -9.33 -2.80 2.59
CA PRO A 344 -10.68 -2.42 2.97
C PRO A 344 -11.13 -1.22 2.12
N THR A 345 -12.45 -1.04 2.02
CA THR A 345 -13.01 0.14 1.33
C THR A 345 -12.61 1.41 2.08
N PRO A 346 -11.90 2.35 1.42
CA PRO A 346 -11.46 3.57 2.08
C PRO A 346 -12.66 4.46 2.42
N ILE A 347 -12.65 5.07 3.59
CA ILE A 347 -13.65 6.02 4.04
C ILE A 347 -13.27 7.41 3.55
N SER A 348 -14.21 8.15 2.97
CA SER A 348 -14.00 9.54 2.54
C SER A 348 -14.44 10.54 3.63
N ALA A 349 -13.85 11.74 3.62
CA ALA A 349 -14.27 12.81 4.53
C ALA A 349 -15.76 13.18 4.33
N ASN A 350 -16.26 13.13 3.10
CA ASN A 350 -17.67 13.38 2.80
C ASN A 350 -18.57 12.30 3.42
N GLU A 351 -18.12 11.06 3.45
CA GLU A 351 -18.86 9.96 4.07
C GLU A 351 -18.91 10.12 5.60
N VAL A 352 -17.83 10.56 6.23
CA VAL A 352 -17.81 10.90 7.66
C VAL A 352 -18.82 12.00 7.95
N VAL A 353 -18.85 13.08 7.17
CA VAL A 353 -19.83 14.15 7.33
C VAL A 353 -21.25 13.64 7.12
N ALA A 354 -21.48 12.84 6.07
CA ALA A 354 -22.79 12.27 5.76
C ALA A 354 -23.28 11.30 6.86
N SER A 355 -22.37 10.52 7.45
CA SER A 355 -22.71 9.63 8.58
C SER A 355 -23.10 10.40 9.84
N THR A 356 -22.36 11.46 10.18
CA THR A 356 -22.71 12.35 11.28
C THR A 356 -24.06 13.04 11.06
N MET A 357 -24.32 13.51 9.83
CA MET A 357 -25.61 14.10 9.45
C MET A 357 -26.76 13.08 9.59
N ARG A 358 -26.60 11.85 9.06
CA ARG A 358 -27.62 10.79 9.18
C ARG A 358 -27.90 10.47 10.66
N ALA A 359 -26.87 10.33 11.47
CA ALA A 359 -27.03 10.09 12.90
C ALA A 359 -27.75 11.25 13.60
N ALA A 360 -27.44 12.49 13.23
CA ALA A 360 -28.10 13.69 13.77
C ALA A 360 -29.62 13.76 13.47
N PHE A 361 -30.02 13.22 12.30
CA PHE A 361 -31.41 13.07 11.94
C PHE A 361 -32.09 11.79 12.51
N GLY A 362 -31.39 11.03 13.31
CA GLY A 362 -31.91 9.81 13.92
C GLY A 362 -32.02 8.61 12.98
N VAL A 363 -31.33 8.64 11.83
CA VAL A 363 -31.27 7.53 10.88
C VAL A 363 -30.19 6.54 11.35
N PRO A 364 -30.51 5.26 11.65
CA PRO A 364 -29.53 4.29 12.13
C PRO A 364 -28.44 4.00 11.08
N ALA A 365 -27.23 3.80 11.54
CA ALA A 365 -26.01 3.53 10.74
C ALA A 365 -26.02 2.13 10.08
N GLY A 366 -27.07 1.70 9.45
CA GLY A 366 -27.23 0.41 8.80
C GLY A 366 -28.30 0.40 7.72
N GLY A 367 -29.01 1.51 7.54
CA GLY A 367 -30.01 1.69 6.50
C GLY A 367 -29.36 1.99 5.17
N GLY A 368 -29.45 1.08 4.25
CA GLY A 368 -29.14 0.98 2.83
C GLY A 368 -28.38 2.14 2.15
N LYS A 369 -27.41 1.76 1.35
CA LYS A 369 -26.89 2.55 0.23
C LYS A 369 -28.10 3.03 -0.60
N ASN A 370 -28.26 4.34 -0.71
CA ASN A 370 -29.36 5.04 -1.40
C ASN A 370 -30.60 5.34 -0.55
N VAL A 371 -30.46 6.24 0.44
CA VAL A 371 -31.58 7.12 0.75
C VAL A 371 -31.45 8.29 -0.23
N GLY A 372 -32.10 8.16 -1.39
CA GLY A 372 -32.46 9.33 -2.18
C GLY A 372 -33.31 10.20 -1.27
N VAL A 373 -32.88 11.44 -1.01
CA VAL A 373 -33.75 12.45 -0.44
C VAL A 373 -34.80 12.71 -1.52
N GLU A 374 -35.93 12.00 -1.45
CA GLU A 374 -37.10 12.36 -2.19
C GLU A 374 -37.55 13.69 -1.59
N VAL A 375 -37.28 14.77 -2.32
CA VAL A 375 -37.88 16.06 -2.03
C VAL A 375 -39.36 15.85 -2.25
N VAL A 376 -40.09 15.59 -1.17
CA VAL A 376 -41.53 15.60 -1.18
C VAL A 376 -41.92 17.07 -1.49
N ASN A 377 -42.05 17.38 -2.77
CA ASN A 377 -42.75 18.59 -3.19
C ASN A 377 -44.17 18.46 -2.60
N SER A 378 -44.50 19.31 -1.65
CA SER A 378 -45.84 19.44 -1.06
C SER A 378 -46.79 20.07 -2.08
N GLY A 379 -47.01 19.38 -3.18
CA GLY A 379 -47.92 19.70 -4.24
C GLY A 379 -48.37 18.38 -4.88
N ALA A 380 -49.14 17.57 -4.14
CA ALA A 380 -49.87 16.48 -4.78
C ALA A 380 -50.83 17.10 -5.79
N PRO A 381 -50.78 16.71 -7.09
CA PRO A 381 -51.77 17.15 -8.05
C PRO A 381 -53.15 16.69 -7.59
N GLN A 382 -54.09 17.61 -7.63
CA GLN A 382 -55.48 17.28 -7.33
C GLN A 382 -56.05 16.28 -8.34
N PRO A 383 -57.04 15.42 -7.97
CA PRO A 383 -57.51 14.30 -8.82
C PRO A 383 -58.11 14.70 -10.18
N ASN A 384 -58.13 15.95 -10.54
CA ASN A 384 -58.73 16.45 -11.78
C ASN A 384 -57.77 17.22 -12.71
N ASP A 385 -56.44 17.16 -12.47
CA ASP A 385 -55.49 17.77 -13.40
C ASP A 385 -55.28 16.88 -14.64
N PRO A 386 -55.40 17.43 -15.89
CA PRO A 386 -55.15 16.65 -17.08
C PRO A 386 -53.68 16.26 -17.20
N ALA A 387 -53.41 15.02 -17.59
CA ALA A 387 -52.05 14.48 -17.78
C ALA A 387 -51.23 15.38 -18.73
N PRO A 388 -49.95 15.66 -18.39
CA PRO A 388 -49.08 16.47 -19.24
C PRO A 388 -48.82 15.75 -20.57
N ARG A 389 -49.02 16.49 -21.70
CA ARG A 389 -48.74 16.02 -23.07
C ARG A 389 -47.21 15.85 -23.24
N SER A 390 -46.83 14.71 -23.72
CA SER A 390 -45.44 14.33 -24.02
C SER A 390 -44.97 14.83 -25.38
N ASP A 391 -44.89 16.11 -25.62
CA ASP A 391 -44.28 16.67 -26.83
C ASP A 391 -43.69 18.05 -26.54
N THR A 392 -42.53 18.09 -25.89
CA THR A 392 -41.61 19.22 -26.07
C THR A 392 -40.22 18.83 -25.54
N ALA A 393 -39.22 18.95 -26.41
CA ALA A 393 -37.82 18.75 -26.09
C ALA A 393 -37.38 19.75 -25.01
N ALA A 394 -36.84 19.22 -23.92
CA ALA A 394 -36.36 19.98 -22.78
C ALA A 394 -35.06 20.72 -23.10
N ALA A 395 -35.09 22.04 -23.02
CA ALA A 395 -33.91 22.86 -22.85
C ALA A 395 -33.51 22.81 -21.36
N THR A 396 -32.38 22.27 -21.07
CA THR A 396 -31.77 22.22 -19.73
C THR A 396 -31.32 23.60 -19.31
N ALA A 397 -31.95 24.15 -18.27
CA ALA A 397 -31.39 25.27 -17.51
C ALA A 397 -30.90 24.76 -16.16
N ASN A 398 -29.58 24.60 -16.04
CA ASN A 398 -28.90 24.43 -14.76
C ASN A 398 -28.81 25.79 -14.05
N SER A 399 -29.57 25.97 -12.99
CA SER A 399 -29.34 27.05 -12.04
C SER A 399 -28.90 26.48 -10.70
N SER A 400 -27.61 26.57 -10.43
CA SER A 400 -27.00 26.29 -9.14
C SER A 400 -27.03 27.53 -8.27
N PRO A 401 -27.51 27.51 -7.01
CA PRO A 401 -27.62 28.69 -6.16
C PRO A 401 -26.42 28.88 -5.22
N PHE A 402 -25.22 28.77 -5.70
CA PHE A 402 -24.01 29.19 -4.96
C PHE A 402 -23.10 30.00 -5.88
N ALA A 403 -23.40 31.29 -6.03
CA ALA A 403 -22.44 32.25 -6.54
C ALA A 403 -21.41 32.57 -5.45
N GLN A 404 -20.16 32.22 -5.69
CA GLN A 404 -19.01 32.76 -4.95
C GLN A 404 -18.76 34.19 -5.43
N PRO A 405 -18.36 35.12 -4.52
CA PRO A 405 -17.98 36.46 -4.94
C PRO A 405 -16.65 36.39 -5.70
N SER A 406 -16.65 37.00 -6.89
CA SER A 406 -15.48 37.17 -7.76
C SER A 406 -14.46 38.09 -7.11
N THR A 407 -13.26 37.59 -6.84
CA THR A 407 -12.09 38.42 -6.59
C THR A 407 -11.54 38.98 -7.89
N PRO A 408 -10.99 40.20 -7.92
CA PRO A 408 -10.43 40.80 -9.13
C PRO A 408 -9.20 40.03 -9.61
N ALA A 409 -9.09 39.84 -10.92
CA ALA A 409 -7.98 39.13 -11.55
C ALA A 409 -6.63 39.88 -11.36
N ASP A 410 -5.59 39.12 -11.02
CA ASP A 410 -4.20 39.57 -10.97
C ASP A 410 -3.67 39.76 -12.39
N PRO A 411 -3.06 40.91 -12.77
CA PRO A 411 -2.61 41.17 -14.13
C PRO A 411 -1.37 40.40 -14.58
N ASN A 412 -0.83 39.47 -13.77
CA ASN A 412 0.37 38.69 -14.08
C ASN A 412 0.16 37.19 -14.32
N GLU A 413 -1.07 36.74 -14.50
CA GLU A 413 -1.34 35.32 -14.79
C GLU A 413 -1.13 35.01 -16.28
N LEU A 414 -0.07 34.22 -16.56
CA LEU A 414 0.23 33.71 -17.91
C LEU A 414 -0.83 32.69 -18.34
N LYS A 415 -1.71 33.06 -19.26
CA LYS A 415 -2.65 32.14 -19.91
C LYS A 415 -1.89 31.15 -20.79
N PRO A 416 -2.18 29.84 -20.74
CA PRO A 416 -1.72 28.89 -21.73
C PRO A 416 -2.36 29.22 -23.10
N ALA A 417 -1.52 29.29 -24.15
CA ALA A 417 -1.96 29.50 -25.52
C ALA A 417 -2.81 28.31 -25.99
N ALA A 418 -3.97 28.59 -26.57
CA ALA A 418 -4.80 27.62 -27.27
C ALA A 418 -4.03 27.06 -28.49
N PRO A 419 -4.15 25.77 -28.83
CA PRO A 419 -3.54 25.26 -30.06
C PRO A 419 -4.29 25.77 -31.25
N ALA A 420 -3.54 26.41 -32.17
CA ALA A 420 -4.03 26.82 -33.46
C ALA A 420 -4.43 25.61 -34.30
N GLY A 421 -5.66 25.55 -34.74
CA GLY A 421 -6.13 24.59 -35.72
C GLY A 421 -5.41 24.83 -37.06
N GLY A 422 -4.68 23.82 -37.49
CA GLY A 422 -4.10 23.75 -38.83
C GLY A 422 -4.49 22.41 -39.42
N ASP A 423 -5.41 22.45 -40.38
CA ASP A 423 -5.76 21.36 -41.28
C ASP A 423 -4.51 20.94 -42.05
N ASN A 424 -3.91 19.83 -41.73
CA ASN A 424 -2.93 19.13 -42.57
C ASN A 424 -3.44 17.72 -42.82
N GLU A 425 -4.17 17.61 -43.90
CA GLU A 425 -4.52 16.39 -44.60
C GLU A 425 -3.24 15.74 -45.13
N LEU A 426 -2.72 14.72 -44.47
CA LEU A 426 -1.60 13.90 -44.96
C LEU A 426 -2.11 12.99 -46.07
N LYS A 427 -1.68 13.26 -47.29
CA LYS A 427 -1.84 12.35 -48.44
C LYS A 427 -1.06 11.05 -48.16
N PRO A 428 -1.63 9.87 -48.48
CA PRO A 428 -0.94 8.59 -48.28
C PRO A 428 0.23 8.42 -49.26
N ASP A 429 1.31 7.83 -48.72
CA ASP A 429 2.55 7.50 -49.42
C ASP A 429 2.31 6.40 -50.47
N PRO A 430 2.76 6.54 -51.74
CA PRO A 430 2.49 5.56 -52.79
C PRO A 430 3.25 4.25 -52.68
N ASN A 431 3.99 3.97 -51.62
CA ASN A 431 4.79 2.76 -51.45
C ASN A 431 4.31 1.81 -50.33
N GLU A 432 3.09 1.93 -49.86
CA GLU A 432 2.55 0.99 -48.88
C GLU A 432 2.08 -0.29 -49.58
N LEU A 433 2.79 -1.40 -49.33
CA LEU A 433 2.49 -2.73 -49.81
C LEU A 433 1.21 -3.25 -49.20
N LYS A 434 0.14 -3.34 -49.99
CA LYS A 434 -1.12 -4.00 -49.61
C LYS A 434 -0.93 -5.51 -49.55
N PRO A 435 -1.43 -6.20 -48.51
CA PRO A 435 -1.48 -7.65 -48.50
C PRO A 435 -2.47 -8.14 -49.58
N ALA A 436 -2.07 -9.12 -50.37
CA ALA A 436 -2.91 -9.78 -51.37
C ALA A 436 -4.04 -10.56 -50.68
N VAL A 437 -5.27 -10.25 -51.06
CA VAL A 437 -6.47 -11.01 -50.68
C VAL A 437 -6.69 -12.10 -51.74
N ASP A 438 -6.57 -13.37 -51.30
CA ASP A 438 -6.99 -14.51 -52.07
C ASP A 438 -8.52 -14.66 -51.95
N PRO A 439 -9.25 -14.77 -53.09
CA PRO A 439 -10.68 -15.03 -53.06
C PRO A 439 -10.96 -16.52 -53.20
N GLN A 440 -11.67 -17.06 -52.26
CA GLN A 440 -12.40 -18.36 -52.28
C GLN A 440 -11.95 -19.34 -51.19
N THR A 441 -12.70 -19.33 -50.11
CA THR A 441 -13.46 -20.51 -49.64
C THR A 441 -14.43 -20.05 -48.57
N GLY A 442 -15.72 -20.23 -48.86
CA GLY A 442 -16.79 -19.97 -47.91
C GLY A 442 -16.86 -21.03 -46.84
N GLU A 443 -16.70 -20.65 -45.61
CA GLU A 443 -17.00 -21.48 -44.45
C GLU A 443 -17.83 -20.63 -43.45
N ALA A 444 -18.98 -21.20 -43.07
CA ALA A 444 -19.98 -20.53 -42.22
C ALA A 444 -19.45 -20.30 -40.80
N PRO A 445 -19.90 -19.26 -40.08
CA PRO A 445 -19.47 -18.97 -38.70
C PRO A 445 -19.98 -20.06 -37.75
N LEU A 446 -19.08 -20.51 -36.87
CA LEU A 446 -19.35 -21.47 -35.81
C LEU A 446 -20.31 -20.84 -34.75
N PRO A 447 -21.25 -21.63 -34.21
CA PRO A 447 -22.18 -21.15 -33.17
C PRO A 447 -21.47 -20.92 -31.82
N PRO A 448 -22.00 -20.01 -30.99
CA PRO A 448 -21.39 -19.72 -29.69
C PRO A 448 -21.48 -20.91 -28.74
N PRO A 449 -20.51 -21.08 -27.82
CA PRO A 449 -20.49 -22.20 -26.89
C PRO A 449 -21.66 -22.14 -25.91
N THR A 450 -22.37 -23.24 -25.80
CA THR A 450 -23.46 -23.48 -24.87
C THR A 450 -22.93 -23.55 -23.45
N GLN A 451 -23.54 -22.79 -22.55
CA GLN A 451 -23.34 -22.91 -21.11
C GLN A 451 -23.77 -24.32 -20.64
N VAL A 452 -22.90 -25.00 -19.96
CA VAL A 452 -23.20 -26.27 -19.27
C VAL A 452 -22.66 -26.17 -17.85
N ASN A 453 -23.47 -26.21 -16.94
CA ASN A 453 -23.87 -27.08 -15.85
C ASN A 453 -23.90 -26.43 -14.47
N GLU A 454 -25.11 -26.25 -14.07
CA GLU A 454 -25.58 -26.27 -12.70
C GLU A 454 -25.28 -27.65 -12.07
N ILE A 455 -24.51 -27.71 -10.99
CA ILE A 455 -24.35 -28.90 -10.19
C ILE A 455 -25.33 -28.82 -9.01
N GLN A 456 -26.35 -29.65 -9.07
CA GLN A 456 -27.28 -29.93 -7.99
C GLN A 456 -26.58 -30.56 -6.78
N ALA A 457 -26.88 -30.04 -5.58
CA ALA A 457 -26.48 -30.60 -4.30
C ALA A 457 -27.22 -31.94 -4.06
N GLY A 458 -26.46 -33.00 -3.97
CA GLY A 458 -26.91 -34.30 -3.48
C GLY A 458 -26.53 -34.51 -2.02
N SER A 459 -27.53 -34.65 -1.17
CA SER A 459 -27.41 -35.06 0.21
C SER A 459 -27.00 -36.53 0.33
N THR A 460 -25.98 -36.86 1.13
CA THR A 460 -25.94 -38.11 1.90
C THR A 460 -25.02 -37.97 3.12
N ASP A 461 -25.58 -38.38 4.24
CA ASP A 461 -24.99 -38.57 5.56
C ASP A 461 -23.69 -39.40 5.57
N SER A 462 -22.75 -39.01 6.40
CA SER A 462 -22.11 -39.84 7.43
C SER A 462 -20.98 -39.11 8.13
N SER A 463 -21.16 -38.85 9.42
CA SER A 463 -20.08 -38.57 10.41
C SER A 463 -19.13 -39.77 10.52
N PRO A 464 -17.82 -39.56 10.89
CA PRO A 464 -17.57 -39.42 12.33
C PRO A 464 -16.44 -38.42 12.71
N ASN A 465 -16.73 -37.63 13.70
CA ASN A 465 -15.98 -37.34 14.93
C ASN A 465 -14.43 -37.31 14.85
N ALA A 466 -13.86 -36.11 14.84
CA ALA A 466 -12.59 -35.84 15.48
C ALA A 466 -12.61 -34.42 16.06
N SER A 467 -12.81 -34.38 17.37
CA SER A 467 -12.84 -33.19 18.20
C SER A 467 -11.43 -32.58 18.27
N ALA A 468 -11.18 -31.49 17.53
CA ALA A 468 -10.13 -30.56 17.86
C ALA A 468 -10.75 -29.41 18.64
N LYS A 469 -10.69 -29.47 19.96
CA LYS A 469 -11.02 -28.38 20.87
C LYS A 469 -10.02 -27.24 20.65
N SER A 470 -10.36 -26.24 19.86
CA SER A 470 -9.79 -24.92 20.01
C SER A 470 -10.48 -24.23 21.18
N SER A 471 -9.90 -24.32 22.38
CA SER A 471 -10.35 -23.56 23.54
C SER A 471 -9.94 -22.09 23.35
N SER A 472 -10.83 -21.27 22.74
CA SER A 472 -10.74 -19.84 22.90
C SER A 472 -11.08 -19.51 24.35
N SER A 473 -10.06 -19.18 25.17
CA SER A 473 -10.28 -18.76 26.54
C SER A 473 -10.92 -17.37 26.55
N THR A 474 -12.22 -17.32 26.78
CA THR A 474 -13.02 -16.09 26.97
C THR A 474 -12.87 -15.48 28.36
N GLU A 475 -11.93 -15.94 29.17
CA GLU A 475 -11.70 -15.35 30.49
C GLU A 475 -11.03 -13.97 30.41
N PRO A 476 -11.53 -12.96 31.14
CA PRO A 476 -10.89 -11.64 31.19
C PRO A 476 -9.50 -11.74 31.85
N ALA A 477 -8.55 -10.94 31.33
CA ALA A 477 -7.21 -10.83 31.89
C ALA A 477 -7.22 -10.14 33.27
N SER A 478 -6.31 -10.52 34.17
CA SER A 478 -6.14 -9.85 35.45
C SER A 478 -5.39 -8.53 35.29
N ASP A 479 -5.53 -7.59 36.25
CA ASP A 479 -4.85 -6.29 36.22
C ASP A 479 -3.29 -6.43 36.25
N LYS A 480 -2.78 -7.58 36.64
CA LYS A 480 -1.35 -7.90 36.62
C LYS A 480 -0.82 -8.22 35.21
N ASP A 481 -1.69 -8.74 34.35
CA ASP A 481 -1.35 -9.11 32.98
C ASP A 481 -1.32 -7.90 32.04
N VAL A 482 -2.00 -6.80 32.42
CA VAL A 482 -2.16 -5.57 31.62
C VAL A 482 -1.12 -4.48 31.99
N SER A 483 -0.37 -4.65 33.09
CA SER A 483 0.63 -3.69 33.55
C SER A 483 1.95 -3.83 32.77
N SER A 484 2.09 -3.13 31.66
CA SER A 484 3.28 -3.17 30.81
C SER A 484 4.29 -2.05 31.06
N SER A 485 3.97 -1.05 31.88
CA SER A 485 4.92 0.02 32.17
C SER A 485 5.98 -0.37 33.19
N LYS A 486 6.80 -1.39 32.88
CA LYS A 486 8.13 -1.44 33.47
C LYS A 486 8.93 -0.27 32.89
N LYS A 487 8.89 0.87 33.59
CA LYS A 487 9.91 1.92 33.44
C LYS A 487 11.26 1.19 33.47
N LYS A 488 11.89 1.00 32.30
CA LYS A 488 13.30 0.58 32.22
C LYS A 488 14.05 1.59 33.08
N LYS A 489 14.52 1.20 34.25
CA LYS A 489 15.41 2.00 35.06
C LYS A 489 16.57 2.36 34.16
N LYS A 490 16.69 3.64 33.79
CA LYS A 490 17.89 4.18 33.15
C LYS A 490 19.04 3.82 34.09
N LYS A 491 19.85 2.83 33.74
CA LYS A 491 21.16 2.62 34.37
C LYS A 491 21.94 3.91 34.09
N GLY A 492 22.06 4.72 35.10
CA GLY A 492 22.82 5.95 35.05
C GLY A 492 24.26 5.60 34.66
N ILE A 493 24.72 6.24 33.59
CA ILE A 493 26.15 6.32 33.26
C ILE A 493 26.77 7.16 34.35
N LYS A 494 27.17 6.50 35.44
CA LYS A 494 28.08 7.05 36.42
C LYS A 494 29.49 6.61 36.04
N LYS A 495 30.34 7.61 35.84
CA LYS A 495 31.80 7.56 35.66
C LYS A 495 32.30 7.15 34.27
N LEU A 496 32.74 8.18 33.58
CA LEU A 496 34.02 8.23 32.89
C LEU A 496 34.26 9.66 32.41
N ILE A 497 34.78 10.51 33.31
CA ILE A 497 35.61 11.66 32.94
C ILE A 497 36.83 11.53 33.85
N PRO A 498 38.02 11.18 33.35
CA PRO A 498 39.28 11.60 33.91
C PRO A 498 39.76 12.81 33.11
N PHE A 499 40.08 13.84 33.81
CA PHE A 499 40.95 15.01 33.61
C PHE A 499 41.36 15.37 32.17
#